data_f8e79303286dc28b52bfa2956f593f87
#
_entry.id   f8e79303286dc28b52bfa2956f593f87
#
_cell.length_a   1.000
_cell.length_b   1.000
_cell.length_c   1.000
_cell.angle_alpha   90.00
_cell.angle_beta   90.00
_cell.angle_gamma   90.00
#
_symmetry.space_group_name_H-M   'P 1'
#
loop_
_entity.id
_entity.type
_entity.pdbx_description
1 polymer ?
#
loop_
_entity_poly.entity_id
_entity_poly.type
_entity_poly.pdbx_seq_one_letter_code
_entity_poly.pdbx_strand_id
1 'polypeptide(L)'
;MYLYAWYVYVYYMDTIPAWALKYKTRGVYIRNVGNNYYAYRTRSRWVKEEKRTKTLPPEYLGVVTRNGIVRKDQVMGIRSDYEYGNIALLYGIAERTILPVLKEVYPYLYGRIINYVILRNIQPLPMKSIRYLYEKTYLSRISDESMSPASISGMLSSLPEDRSISVMRKLTEKGEYVLMDSTAIFSRSENISFLEPGHNPKEMHLPQINVMMLFSATRTMPTFIRILPGSIRDVSAMANTIDMAGVEKCVIVADKGFFSAENVNKLRKKHLSYIIPLRRNSSLIPEPDHFMGVFMYDGKPVKYWKRENDVYIYEDPVLKSEEEKDYLIRIEENKRSRKQFDENEINFGKLYLLSDLNEEPERVYRLYKQREYVEYAFNVYKNDLEADRSYLRDDHMLFTYMFLNLLSLYLHFQILNIIDGKYSVRDVLLILSRIKMYRMEKSEIMSEIPKKSRELVEKLEIDLDMLCKK
;
A
#
# COMPACT_ATOMS: atom_id res chain seq x y z
N MET A 1 -35.34 -49.32 15.23
CA MET A 1 -35.37 -47.87 15.09
C MET A 1 -34.43 -47.14 16.09
N TYR A 2 -33.35 -47.83 16.56
CA TYR A 2 -32.37 -47.29 17.53
C TYR A 2 -30.92 -47.25 17.00
N LEU A 3 -30.68 -47.72 15.77
CA LEU A 3 -29.37 -47.77 15.16
C LEU A 3 -29.05 -46.55 14.23
N TYR A 4 -30.08 -45.75 13.90
CA TYR A 4 -29.89 -44.57 13.02
C TYR A 4 -29.52 -43.30 13.80
N ALA A 5 -29.77 -43.25 15.11
CA ALA A 5 -29.43 -42.09 15.95
C ALA A 5 -27.93 -42.03 16.33
N TRP A 6 -27.23 -43.18 16.24
CA TRP A 6 -25.78 -43.26 16.56
C TRP A 6 -24.89 -42.87 15.38
N TYR A 7 -25.40 -43.07 14.14
CA TYR A 7 -24.61 -42.77 12.93
C TYR A 7 -24.61 -41.28 12.59
N VAL A 8 -25.58 -40.48 13.03
CA VAL A 8 -25.63 -39.03 12.80
C VAL A 8 -24.81 -38.26 13.82
N TYR A 9 -24.46 -38.87 14.98
CA TYR A 9 -23.63 -38.19 16.00
C TYR A 9 -22.13 -38.29 15.77
N VAL A 10 -21.68 -39.11 14.81
CA VAL A 10 -20.24 -39.32 14.51
C VAL A 10 -19.73 -38.43 13.38
N TYR A 11 -20.57 -37.75 12.61
CA TYR A 11 -20.17 -36.96 11.44
C TYR A 11 -20.01 -35.47 11.69
N TYR A 12 -20.15 -34.99 12.94
CA TYR A 12 -19.83 -33.62 13.35
C TYR A 12 -18.87 -33.60 14.55
N MET A 13 -17.79 -34.36 14.47
CA MET A 13 -16.62 -34.06 15.27
C MET A 13 -15.86 -32.95 14.54
N ASP A 14 -16.29 -31.72 14.75
CA ASP A 14 -15.43 -30.55 14.51
C ASP A 14 -14.10 -30.80 15.22
N THR A 15 -13.05 -31.00 14.45
CA THR A 15 -11.72 -31.35 14.97
C THR A 15 -11.23 -30.18 15.80
N ILE A 16 -11.20 -30.34 17.12
CA ILE A 16 -10.61 -29.36 18.02
C ILE A 16 -9.13 -29.27 17.70
N PRO A 17 -8.60 -28.10 17.31
CA PRO A 17 -7.21 -27.96 16.88
C PRO A 17 -6.24 -28.27 18.03
N ALA A 18 -5.05 -28.75 17.69
CA ALA A 18 -4.05 -29.18 18.64
C ALA A 18 -3.70 -28.13 19.70
N TRP A 19 -3.70 -26.84 19.32
CA TRP A 19 -3.45 -25.75 20.24
C TRP A 19 -4.53 -25.59 21.31
N ALA A 20 -5.79 -25.94 21.03
CA ALA A 20 -6.88 -25.91 22.01
C ALA A 20 -6.91 -27.19 22.86
N LEU A 21 -6.52 -28.34 22.30
CA LEU A 21 -6.45 -29.62 23.01
C LEU A 21 -5.47 -29.59 24.19
N LYS A 22 -4.41 -28.75 24.16
CA LYS A 22 -3.48 -28.61 25.28
C LYS A 22 -4.14 -28.19 26.60
N TYR A 23 -5.32 -27.59 26.54
CA TYR A 23 -6.11 -27.16 27.72
C TYR A 23 -7.12 -28.20 28.19
N LYS A 24 -7.23 -29.35 27.49
CA LYS A 24 -8.04 -30.48 27.91
C LYS A 24 -7.30 -31.27 29.01
N THR A 25 -7.73 -31.12 30.24
CA THR A 25 -7.15 -31.81 31.41
C THR A 25 -8.15 -32.74 32.04
N ARG A 26 -7.75 -33.51 33.05
CA ARG A 26 -8.67 -34.44 33.76
C ARG A 26 -9.85 -33.65 34.36
N GLY A 27 -11.06 -34.01 33.95
CA GLY A 27 -12.29 -33.35 34.40
C GLY A 27 -12.62 -32.04 33.66
N VAL A 28 -11.82 -31.64 32.67
CA VAL A 28 -12.06 -30.49 31.80
C VAL A 28 -12.25 -30.97 30.36
N TYR A 29 -13.35 -30.57 29.73
CA TYR A 29 -13.59 -30.84 28.31
C TYR A 29 -13.77 -29.52 27.55
N ILE A 30 -13.48 -29.60 26.27
CA ILE A 30 -13.61 -28.44 25.35
C ILE A 30 -14.78 -28.72 24.42
N ARG A 31 -15.65 -27.73 24.26
CA ARG A 31 -16.79 -27.78 23.32
C ARG A 31 -16.55 -26.74 22.23
N ASN A 32 -16.69 -27.17 20.98
CA ASN A 32 -16.73 -26.25 19.84
C ASN A 32 -18.16 -25.74 19.65
N VAL A 33 -18.34 -24.42 19.53
CA VAL A 33 -19.65 -23.80 19.23
C VAL A 33 -19.38 -22.73 18.16
N GLY A 34 -19.79 -23.02 16.95
CA GLY A 34 -19.42 -22.20 15.79
C GLY A 34 -17.92 -22.28 15.53
N ASN A 35 -17.23 -21.17 15.62
CA ASN A 35 -15.76 -21.10 15.43
C ASN A 35 -15.01 -20.89 16.75
N ASN A 36 -15.66 -21.08 17.90
CA ASN A 36 -15.08 -20.81 19.21
C ASN A 36 -15.01 -22.07 20.06
N TYR A 37 -13.98 -22.14 20.90
CA TYR A 37 -13.73 -23.28 21.80
C TYR A 37 -13.97 -22.81 23.24
N TYR A 38 -14.81 -23.56 23.95
CA TYR A 38 -15.22 -23.27 25.33
C TYR A 38 -14.79 -24.39 26.26
N ALA A 39 -14.15 -24.06 27.36
CA ALA A 39 -13.77 -25.04 28.39
C ALA A 39 -14.83 -25.14 29.47
N TYR A 40 -15.13 -26.37 29.85
CA TYR A 40 -16.06 -26.70 30.91
C TYR A 40 -15.44 -27.73 31.83
N ARG A 41 -15.72 -27.61 33.15
CA ARG A 41 -15.37 -28.61 34.17
C ARG A 41 -16.54 -29.46 34.50
N THR A 42 -16.37 -30.78 34.44
CA THR A 42 -17.38 -31.73 34.90
C THR A 42 -17.55 -31.66 36.42
N ARG A 43 -18.78 -31.67 36.88
CA ARG A 43 -19.11 -31.62 38.30
C ARG A 43 -20.01 -32.80 38.62
N SER A 44 -19.77 -33.45 39.77
CA SER A 44 -20.61 -34.50 40.28
C SER A 44 -20.70 -34.41 41.79
N ARG A 45 -21.80 -34.86 42.36
CA ARG A 45 -22.05 -34.93 43.80
C ARG A 45 -22.54 -36.32 44.17
N TRP A 46 -21.92 -36.87 45.21
CA TRP A 46 -22.41 -38.14 45.79
C TRP A 46 -23.68 -37.89 46.60
N VAL A 47 -24.76 -38.60 46.30
CA VAL A 47 -26.04 -38.54 47.03
C VAL A 47 -26.12 -39.77 47.91
N LYS A 48 -25.98 -39.58 49.24
CA LYS A 48 -25.95 -40.70 50.23
C LYS A 48 -27.21 -41.50 50.25
N GLU A 49 -28.38 -40.85 50.10
CA GLU A 49 -29.70 -41.47 50.15
C GLU A 49 -29.94 -42.40 48.94
N GLU A 50 -29.41 -42.00 47.78
CA GLU A 50 -29.57 -42.78 46.54
C GLU A 50 -28.37 -43.71 46.28
N LYS A 51 -27.33 -43.70 47.13
CA LYS A 51 -26.07 -44.46 46.97
C LYS A 51 -25.45 -44.36 45.56
N ARG A 52 -25.59 -43.20 44.90
CA ARG A 52 -25.09 -42.97 43.56
C ARG A 52 -24.52 -41.57 43.39
N THR A 53 -23.63 -41.44 42.40
CA THR A 53 -23.10 -40.13 41.97
C THR A 53 -24.10 -39.49 41.02
N LYS A 54 -24.51 -38.25 41.31
CA LYS A 54 -25.35 -37.44 40.44
C LYS A 54 -24.49 -36.42 39.70
N THR A 55 -24.60 -36.41 38.38
CA THR A 55 -23.93 -35.39 37.54
C THR A 55 -24.63 -34.05 37.73
N LEU A 56 -23.85 -33.02 38.00
CA LEU A 56 -24.32 -31.64 38.10
C LEU A 56 -24.06 -30.92 36.77
N PRO A 57 -24.76 -29.82 36.51
CA PRO A 57 -24.44 -28.97 35.37
C PRO A 57 -22.95 -28.62 35.36
N PRO A 58 -22.30 -28.69 34.18
CA PRO A 58 -20.88 -28.39 34.10
C PRO A 58 -20.59 -26.91 34.41
N GLU A 59 -19.46 -26.68 35.04
CA GLU A 59 -18.99 -25.34 35.32
C GLU A 59 -18.31 -24.76 34.08
N TYR A 60 -18.76 -23.61 33.62
CA TYR A 60 -18.12 -22.88 32.53
C TYR A 60 -16.83 -22.28 33.03
N LEU A 61 -15.70 -22.64 32.38
CA LEU A 61 -14.34 -22.11 32.73
C LEU A 61 -13.96 -20.91 31.92
N GLY A 62 -14.46 -20.79 30.68
CA GLY A 62 -14.12 -19.66 29.80
C GLY A 62 -13.95 -20.06 28.34
N VAL A 63 -13.58 -19.05 27.53
CA VAL A 63 -13.19 -19.24 26.12
C VAL A 63 -11.75 -19.72 26.08
N VAL A 64 -11.50 -20.78 25.28
CA VAL A 64 -10.15 -21.28 25.05
C VAL A 64 -9.51 -20.46 23.95
N THR A 65 -8.43 -19.77 24.27
CA THR A 65 -7.59 -19.01 23.34
C THR A 65 -6.23 -19.68 23.17
N ARG A 66 -5.41 -19.26 22.21
CA ARG A 66 -4.04 -19.78 22.04
C ARG A 66 -3.19 -19.58 23.30
N ASN A 67 -3.48 -18.54 24.10
CA ASN A 67 -2.69 -18.11 25.26
C ASN A 67 -3.32 -18.48 26.61
N GLY A 68 -4.49 -19.11 26.64
CA GLY A 68 -5.15 -19.51 27.88
C GLY A 68 -6.67 -19.63 27.79
N ILE A 69 -7.29 -20.02 28.92
CA ILE A 69 -8.73 -20.02 29.12
C ILE A 69 -9.12 -18.67 29.72
N VAL A 70 -9.93 -17.87 29.02
CA VAL A 70 -10.39 -16.55 29.43
C VAL A 70 -11.81 -16.62 29.98
N ARG A 71 -12.02 -16.30 31.24
CA ARG A 71 -13.35 -16.18 31.86
C ARG A 71 -13.96 -14.80 31.61
N LYS A 72 -15.29 -14.72 31.61
CA LYS A 72 -16.01 -13.45 31.48
C LYS A 72 -15.76 -12.49 32.67
N ASP A 73 -15.49 -13.05 33.84
CA ASP A 73 -15.12 -12.37 35.08
C ASP A 73 -13.63 -11.95 35.14
N GLN A 74 -12.77 -12.60 34.35
CA GLN A 74 -11.36 -12.19 34.21
C GLN A 74 -11.18 -10.97 33.28
N VAL A 75 -12.19 -10.58 32.52
CA VAL A 75 -12.23 -9.33 31.76
C VAL A 75 -12.13 -8.10 32.70
N MET A 76 -12.52 -8.23 33.97
CA MET A 76 -12.34 -7.19 34.99
C MET A 76 -10.87 -6.95 35.39
N GLY A 77 -9.93 -7.82 34.99
CA GLY A 77 -8.48 -7.68 35.25
C GLY A 77 -7.68 -7.13 34.07
N ILE A 78 -8.31 -6.70 32.97
CA ILE A 78 -7.62 -6.08 31.84
C ILE A 78 -7.11 -4.70 32.27
N ARG A 79 -5.79 -4.52 32.23
CA ARG A 79 -5.13 -3.24 32.51
C ARG A 79 -5.06 -2.35 31.27
N SER A 80 -4.87 -2.95 30.10
CA SER A 80 -4.81 -2.25 28.82
C SER A 80 -5.09 -3.22 27.68
N ASP A 81 -5.54 -2.67 26.53
CA ASP A 81 -5.70 -3.38 25.27
C ASP A 81 -4.88 -2.66 24.19
N TYR A 82 -4.33 -3.46 23.26
CA TYR A 82 -3.50 -2.97 22.18
C TYR A 82 -4.02 -3.48 20.85
N GLU A 83 -4.01 -2.65 19.81
CA GLU A 83 -4.19 -3.10 18.43
C GLU A 83 -3.04 -4.02 18.06
N TYR A 84 -3.38 -5.22 17.52
CA TYR A 84 -2.40 -6.27 17.31
C TYR A 84 -2.33 -6.76 15.86
N GLY A 85 -3.47 -7.14 15.26
CA GLY A 85 -3.47 -7.82 13.97
C GLY A 85 -2.95 -6.96 12.81
N ASN A 86 -3.27 -5.66 12.80
CA ASN A 86 -2.73 -4.71 11.83
C ASN A 86 -1.21 -4.50 12.02
N ILE A 87 -0.74 -4.53 13.28
CA ILE A 87 0.69 -4.46 13.59
C ILE A 87 1.40 -5.73 13.11
N ALA A 88 0.84 -6.91 13.34
CA ALA A 88 1.41 -8.18 12.90
C ALA A 88 1.58 -8.21 11.37
N LEU A 89 0.59 -7.72 10.59
CA LEU A 89 0.71 -7.62 9.15
C LEU A 89 1.84 -6.66 8.74
N LEU A 90 1.77 -5.40 9.21
CA LEU A 90 2.73 -4.35 8.80
C LEU A 90 4.16 -4.68 9.24
N TYR A 91 4.34 -5.15 10.46
CA TYR A 91 5.65 -5.51 10.98
C TYR A 91 6.21 -6.75 10.25
N GLY A 92 5.38 -7.75 9.97
CA GLY A 92 5.78 -8.95 9.22
C GLY A 92 6.21 -8.62 7.79
N ILE A 93 5.53 -7.70 7.11
CA ILE A 93 5.95 -7.21 5.80
C ILE A 93 7.27 -6.44 5.93
N ALA A 94 7.36 -5.51 6.89
CA ALA A 94 8.57 -4.73 7.11
C ALA A 94 9.79 -5.60 7.40
N GLU A 95 9.63 -6.66 8.18
CA GLU A 95 10.71 -7.60 8.55
C GLU A 95 11.30 -8.33 7.34
N ARG A 96 10.48 -8.61 6.33
CA ARG A 96 10.90 -9.27 5.09
C ARG A 96 11.43 -8.28 4.04
N THR A 97 11.18 -6.99 4.19
CA THR A 97 11.45 -5.99 3.15
C THR A 97 12.39 -4.89 3.62
N ILE A 98 11.87 -3.85 4.28
CA ILE A 98 12.63 -2.63 4.61
C ILE A 98 13.47 -2.75 5.88
N LEU A 99 13.07 -3.58 6.84
CA LEU A 99 13.72 -3.65 8.15
C LEU A 99 15.18 -4.14 8.08
N PRO A 100 15.55 -5.15 7.25
CA PRO A 100 16.95 -5.54 7.09
C PRO A 100 17.82 -4.39 6.58
N VAL A 101 17.33 -3.62 5.59
CA VAL A 101 18.03 -2.46 5.02
C VAL A 101 18.17 -1.35 6.07
N LEU A 102 17.12 -1.10 6.86
CA LEU A 102 17.16 -0.09 7.91
C LEU A 102 18.13 -0.48 9.03
N LYS A 103 18.20 -1.74 9.44
CA LYS A 103 19.16 -2.22 10.43
C LYS A 103 20.60 -2.04 9.98
N GLU A 104 20.88 -2.28 8.70
CA GLU A 104 22.21 -2.10 8.13
C GLU A 104 22.62 -0.61 8.10
N VAL A 105 21.74 0.26 7.61
CA VAL A 105 22.05 1.68 7.36
C VAL A 105 21.89 2.54 8.63
N TYR A 106 20.90 2.22 9.48
CA TYR A 106 20.53 2.96 10.69
C TYR A 106 20.47 2.07 11.92
N PRO A 107 21.59 1.43 12.35
CA PRO A 107 21.60 0.42 13.42
C PRO A 107 21.04 0.91 14.77
N TYR A 108 21.07 2.23 15.04
CA TYR A 108 20.57 2.81 16.28
C TYR A 108 19.20 3.50 16.16
N LEU A 109 18.69 3.69 14.95
CA LEU A 109 17.45 4.44 14.71
C LEU A 109 16.38 3.62 13.98
N TYR A 110 16.72 2.42 13.48
CA TYR A 110 15.79 1.58 12.72
C TYR A 110 14.48 1.31 13.46
N GLY A 111 14.54 1.14 14.80
CA GLY A 111 13.35 0.88 15.62
C GLY A 111 12.37 2.05 15.60
N ARG A 112 12.90 3.28 15.76
CA ARG A 112 12.07 4.50 15.70
C ARG A 112 11.56 4.78 14.30
N ILE A 113 12.39 4.56 13.28
CA ILE A 113 12.00 4.70 11.88
C ILE A 113 10.86 3.74 11.55
N ILE A 114 10.99 2.45 11.87
CA ILE A 114 9.97 1.46 11.52
C ILE A 114 8.66 1.69 12.29
N ASN A 115 8.73 2.07 13.56
CA ASN A 115 7.54 2.43 14.33
C ASN A 115 6.80 3.62 13.69
N TYR A 116 7.54 4.67 13.30
CA TYR A 116 6.95 5.82 12.62
C TYR A 116 6.27 5.41 11.31
N VAL A 117 6.96 4.65 10.48
CA VAL A 117 6.48 4.16 9.18
C VAL A 117 5.21 3.31 9.31
N ILE A 118 5.17 2.39 10.29
CA ILE A 118 4.00 1.56 10.58
C ILE A 118 2.82 2.42 11.05
N LEU A 119 3.05 3.32 12.00
CA LEU A 119 2.00 4.18 12.54
C LEU A 119 1.37 5.09 11.48
N ARG A 120 2.17 5.58 10.52
CA ARG A 120 1.67 6.36 9.38
C ARG A 120 0.71 5.57 8.49
N ASN A 121 0.91 4.27 8.33
CA ASN A 121 -0.01 3.41 7.57
C ASN A 121 -1.31 3.11 8.33
N ILE A 122 -1.27 3.06 9.67
CA ILE A 122 -2.47 2.82 10.48
C ILE A 122 -3.35 4.06 10.49
N GLN A 123 -2.75 5.21 10.84
CA GLN A 123 -3.43 6.49 10.88
C GLN A 123 -2.41 7.62 10.73
N PRO A 124 -2.47 8.41 9.65
CA PRO A 124 -1.64 9.58 9.51
C PRO A 124 -2.08 10.65 10.52
N LEU A 125 -1.23 10.90 11.50
CA LEU A 125 -1.48 11.88 12.56
C LEU A 125 -0.41 12.95 12.57
N PRO A 126 -0.72 14.18 13.00
CA PRO A 126 0.28 15.19 13.33
C PRO A 126 1.28 14.64 14.36
N MET A 127 2.56 15.04 14.27
CA MET A 127 3.64 14.53 15.13
C MET A 127 3.30 14.58 16.62
N LYS A 128 2.57 15.63 17.08
CA LYS A 128 2.14 15.78 18.46
C LYS A 128 1.22 14.66 18.96
N SER A 129 0.54 13.97 18.06
CA SER A 129 -0.47 12.94 18.37
C SER A 129 0.02 11.51 18.15
N ILE A 130 1.15 11.32 17.47
CA ILE A 130 1.69 9.98 17.14
C ILE A 130 1.95 9.14 18.38
N ARG A 131 2.41 9.76 19.50
CA ARG A 131 2.62 9.08 20.77
C ARG A 131 1.37 8.34 21.24
N TYR A 132 0.20 8.96 21.17
CA TYR A 132 -1.05 8.33 21.63
C TYR A 132 -1.46 7.14 20.78
N LEU A 133 -1.23 7.20 19.47
CA LEU A 133 -1.42 6.05 18.60
C LEU A 133 -0.43 4.93 18.89
N TYR A 134 0.84 5.26 19.11
CA TYR A 134 1.88 4.31 19.50
C TYR A 134 1.50 3.54 20.77
N GLU A 135 1.10 4.26 21.84
CA GLU A 135 0.69 3.69 23.13
C GLU A 135 -0.55 2.78 23.00
N LYS A 136 -1.40 2.99 21.98
CA LYS A 136 -2.59 2.19 21.69
C LYS A 136 -2.27 0.91 20.88
N THR A 137 -1.12 0.83 20.24
CA THR A 137 -0.69 -0.29 19.43
C THR A 137 0.28 -1.20 20.17
N TYR A 138 0.35 -2.47 19.74
CA TYR A 138 1.28 -3.45 20.33
C TYR A 138 2.76 -3.12 20.05
N LEU A 139 3.06 -2.16 19.15
CA LEU A 139 4.41 -1.63 18.96
C LEU A 139 5.02 -1.13 20.26
N SER A 140 4.23 -0.48 21.13
CA SER A 140 4.70 0.00 22.45
C SER A 140 5.08 -1.12 23.43
N ARG A 141 4.81 -2.38 23.09
CA ARG A 141 5.15 -3.56 23.88
C ARG A 141 6.40 -4.28 23.39
N ILE A 142 6.68 -4.18 22.10
CA ILE A 142 7.81 -4.86 21.45
C ILE A 142 8.98 -3.92 21.14
N SER A 143 8.85 -2.64 21.44
CA SER A 143 9.87 -1.62 21.16
C SER A 143 9.98 -0.64 22.33
N ASP A 144 11.21 -0.41 22.77
CA ASP A 144 11.51 0.58 23.84
C ASP A 144 11.68 2.01 23.30
N GLU A 145 11.32 2.24 22.02
CA GLU A 145 11.49 3.53 21.38
C GLU A 145 10.51 4.59 21.88
N SER A 146 11.01 5.78 22.09
CA SER A 146 10.15 6.94 22.38
C SER A 146 9.58 7.52 21.10
N MET A 147 8.25 7.62 21.03
CA MET A 147 7.52 8.28 19.93
C MET A 147 6.96 9.64 20.36
N SER A 148 7.64 10.31 21.32
CA SER A 148 7.30 11.69 21.70
C SER A 148 7.58 12.68 20.55
N PRO A 149 6.90 13.85 20.50
CA PRO A 149 7.17 14.87 19.50
C PRO A 149 8.65 15.29 19.44
N ALA A 150 9.32 15.39 20.59
CA ALA A 150 10.74 15.72 20.66
C ALA A 150 11.61 14.61 20.06
N SER A 151 11.32 13.34 20.34
CA SER A 151 12.05 12.20 19.79
C SER A 151 11.86 12.08 18.28
N ILE A 152 10.67 12.34 17.76
CA ILE A 152 10.38 12.34 16.31
C ILE A 152 11.11 13.52 15.64
N SER A 153 11.02 14.73 16.21
CA SER A 153 11.73 15.89 15.67
C SER A 153 13.25 15.68 15.69
N GLY A 154 13.80 15.10 16.79
CA GLY A 154 15.21 14.74 16.85
C GLY A 154 15.61 13.70 15.80
N MET A 155 14.78 12.70 15.52
CA MET A 155 15.01 11.76 14.43
C MET A 155 15.02 12.47 13.08
N LEU A 156 14.02 13.32 12.79
CA LEU A 156 13.96 14.05 11.51
C LEU A 156 15.17 14.93 11.28
N SER A 157 15.71 15.56 12.32
CA SER A 157 16.91 16.43 12.20
C SER A 157 18.23 15.66 12.17
N SER A 158 18.26 14.37 12.52
CA SER A 158 19.49 13.58 12.69
C SER A 158 19.75 12.58 11.58
N LEU A 159 18.77 12.25 10.71
CA LEU A 159 18.96 11.27 9.64
C LEU A 159 19.80 11.85 8.49
N PRO A 160 21.01 11.35 8.22
CA PRO A 160 21.82 11.84 7.12
C PRO A 160 21.19 11.56 5.75
N GLU A 161 21.22 12.55 4.86
CA GLU A 161 20.59 12.46 3.53
C GLU A 161 21.23 11.37 2.68
N ASP A 162 22.55 11.25 2.69
CA ASP A 162 23.31 10.24 1.95
C ASP A 162 22.93 8.81 2.37
N ARG A 163 22.69 8.59 3.66
CA ARG A 163 22.20 7.31 4.18
C ARG A 163 20.77 7.01 3.76
N SER A 164 19.90 8.02 3.79
CA SER A 164 18.52 7.89 3.29
C SER A 164 18.49 7.53 1.80
N ILE A 165 19.36 8.17 0.99
CA ILE A 165 19.56 7.83 -0.41
C ILE A 165 20.07 6.39 -0.55
N SER A 166 21.00 5.95 0.30
CA SER A 166 21.48 4.56 0.31
C SER A 166 20.36 3.55 0.57
N VAL A 167 19.45 3.84 1.51
CA VAL A 167 18.26 3.00 1.73
C VAL A 167 17.41 2.93 0.47
N MET A 168 17.08 4.07 -0.14
CA MET A 168 16.26 4.12 -1.36
C MET A 168 16.90 3.37 -2.53
N ARG A 169 18.22 3.48 -2.71
CA ARG A 169 18.98 2.70 -3.71
C ARG A 169 18.86 1.19 -3.49
N LYS A 170 18.92 0.75 -2.23
CA LYS A 170 18.78 -0.68 -1.88
C LYS A 170 17.35 -1.20 -2.10
N LEU A 171 16.36 -0.33 -2.06
CA LEU A 171 14.97 -0.68 -2.39
C LEU A 171 14.72 -0.71 -3.92
N THR A 172 15.62 -0.12 -4.72
CA THR A 172 15.56 -0.15 -6.18
C THR A 172 16.42 -1.30 -6.69
N GLU A 173 15.81 -2.31 -7.33
CA GLU A 173 16.54 -3.46 -7.86
C GLU A 173 17.23 -3.10 -9.18
N LYS A 174 18.42 -3.67 -9.41
CA LYS A 174 19.15 -3.46 -10.66
C LYS A 174 18.45 -4.16 -11.82
N GLY A 175 18.46 -3.50 -12.98
CA GLY A 175 17.91 -4.06 -14.23
C GLY A 175 16.40 -4.00 -14.38
N GLU A 176 15.66 -3.42 -13.42
CA GLU A 176 14.24 -3.16 -13.54
C GLU A 176 13.95 -1.97 -14.50
N TYR A 177 12.77 -2.04 -15.14
CA TYR A 177 12.21 -0.85 -15.73
C TYR A 177 11.62 0.04 -14.64
N VAL A 178 12.11 1.27 -14.58
CA VAL A 178 11.66 2.27 -13.61
C VAL A 178 10.94 3.40 -14.36
N LEU A 179 9.72 3.68 -13.94
CA LEU A 179 8.96 4.82 -14.41
C LEU A 179 9.27 6.03 -13.55
N MET A 180 9.31 7.21 -14.16
CA MET A 180 9.49 8.45 -13.44
C MET A 180 8.35 9.41 -13.73
N ASP A 181 7.80 9.99 -12.68
CA ASP A 181 6.84 11.09 -12.76
C ASP A 181 7.09 12.09 -11.62
N SER A 182 6.49 13.26 -11.70
CA SER A 182 6.66 14.32 -10.70
C SER A 182 5.33 14.93 -10.29
N THR A 183 5.26 15.40 -9.06
CA THR A 183 4.10 16.11 -8.53
C THR A 183 4.50 17.31 -7.71
N ALA A 184 3.63 18.34 -7.69
CA ALA A 184 3.79 19.48 -6.82
C ALA A 184 3.20 19.23 -5.43
N ILE A 185 3.90 19.69 -4.41
CA ILE A 185 3.44 19.72 -3.01
C ILE A 185 3.54 21.16 -2.52
N PHE A 186 2.45 21.66 -1.93
CA PHE A 186 2.38 23.03 -1.44
C PHE A 186 2.85 23.11 0.00
N SER A 187 3.55 24.20 0.33
CA SER A 187 3.89 24.52 1.72
C SER A 187 3.79 26.04 1.94
N ARG A 188 3.47 26.42 3.16
CA ARG A 188 3.47 27.82 3.61
C ARG A 188 4.65 28.10 4.54
N SER A 189 5.65 27.23 4.56
CA SER A 189 6.86 27.46 5.35
C SER A 189 7.69 28.57 4.74
N GLU A 190 8.23 29.45 5.56
CA GLU A 190 9.10 30.55 5.12
C GLU A 190 10.59 30.13 5.13
N ASN A 191 10.92 28.99 5.72
CA ASN A 191 12.31 28.54 5.96
C ASN A 191 12.75 27.38 5.06
N ILE A 192 11.97 27.02 4.04
CA ILE A 192 12.29 25.95 3.09
C ILE A 192 12.78 26.62 1.80
N SER A 193 14.06 26.40 1.46
CA SER A 193 14.69 27.02 0.28
C SER A 193 14.16 26.47 -1.04
N PHE A 194 13.61 25.24 -1.05
CA PHE A 194 13.01 24.62 -2.23
C PHE A 194 11.62 25.18 -2.61
N LEU A 195 11.03 26.01 -1.75
CA LEU A 195 9.73 26.60 -2.01
C LEU A 195 9.84 27.76 -2.99
N GLU A 196 9.36 27.53 -4.20
CA GLU A 196 9.34 28.51 -5.28
C GLU A 196 7.98 28.56 -5.95
N PRO A 197 7.60 29.70 -6.56
CA PRO A 197 6.47 29.75 -7.45
C PRO A 197 6.64 28.74 -8.59
N GLY A 198 5.63 27.90 -8.82
CA GLY A 198 5.66 26.89 -9.86
C GLY A 198 4.37 26.87 -10.68
N HIS A 199 4.42 26.25 -11.85
CA HIS A 199 3.23 26.12 -12.68
C HIS A 199 2.30 25.05 -12.08
N ASN A 200 1.20 25.52 -11.47
CA ASN A 200 0.11 24.65 -11.05
C ASN A 200 -1.23 25.22 -11.52
N PRO A 201 -2.01 24.48 -12.31
CA PRO A 201 -3.32 24.94 -12.80
C PRO A 201 -4.36 25.16 -11.70
N LYS A 202 -4.19 24.56 -10.52
CA LYS A 202 -5.18 24.63 -9.43
C LYS A 202 -4.90 25.75 -8.42
N GLU A 203 -3.64 26.10 -8.16
CA GLU A 203 -3.27 27.07 -7.13
C GLU A 203 -2.01 27.86 -7.52
N MET A 204 -2.10 28.68 -8.56
CA MET A 204 -0.97 29.38 -9.21
C MET A 204 -0.15 30.33 -8.32
N HIS A 205 -0.58 30.61 -7.10
CA HIS A 205 0.04 31.63 -6.24
C HIS A 205 0.72 31.07 -4.98
N LEU A 206 0.61 29.77 -4.71
CA LEU A 206 1.25 29.18 -3.54
C LEU A 206 2.64 28.65 -3.89
N PRO A 207 3.66 28.93 -3.04
CA PRO A 207 4.97 28.30 -3.18
C PRO A 207 4.83 26.79 -3.09
N GLN A 208 5.56 26.09 -3.96
CA GLN A 208 5.53 24.63 -4.07
C GLN A 208 6.94 24.06 -4.13
N ILE A 209 7.07 22.81 -3.80
CA ILE A 209 8.20 21.95 -4.15
C ILE A 209 7.74 20.95 -5.21
N ASN A 210 8.66 20.50 -6.04
CA ASN A 210 8.44 19.38 -6.94
C ASN A 210 9.02 18.10 -6.33
N VAL A 211 8.22 17.04 -6.25
CA VAL A 211 8.66 15.72 -5.80
C VAL A 211 8.68 14.79 -7.00
N MET A 212 9.86 14.35 -7.39
CA MET A 212 10.06 13.30 -8.38
C MET A 212 10.02 11.95 -7.68
N MET A 213 9.29 10.99 -8.26
CA MET A 213 9.20 9.62 -7.78
C MET A 213 9.67 8.66 -8.86
N LEU A 214 10.50 7.71 -8.47
CA LEU A 214 10.80 6.52 -9.26
C LEU A 214 9.94 5.37 -8.80
N PHE A 215 9.39 4.65 -9.76
CA PHE A 215 8.44 3.58 -9.54
C PHE A 215 8.85 2.35 -10.34
N SER A 216 9.07 1.23 -9.68
CA SER A 216 9.38 -0.04 -10.34
C SER A 216 8.16 -0.53 -11.12
N ALA A 217 8.28 -0.57 -12.45
CA ALA A 217 7.26 -1.12 -13.32
C ALA A 217 7.11 -2.64 -13.17
N THR A 218 8.16 -3.32 -12.79
CA THR A 218 8.19 -4.78 -12.62
C THR A 218 7.47 -5.23 -11.35
N ARG A 219 7.75 -4.55 -10.23
CA ARG A 219 7.18 -4.89 -8.91
C ARG A 219 5.94 -4.08 -8.54
N THR A 220 5.60 -3.07 -9.33
CA THR A 220 4.51 -2.12 -9.02
C THR A 220 4.75 -1.44 -7.66
N MET A 221 5.94 -0.83 -7.48
CA MET A 221 6.41 -0.30 -6.19
C MET A 221 7.09 1.06 -6.33
N PRO A 222 6.79 2.04 -5.45
CA PRO A 222 7.58 3.26 -5.33
C PRO A 222 8.93 2.93 -4.68
N THR A 223 10.04 3.39 -5.26
CA THR A 223 11.38 2.99 -4.78
C THR A 223 12.27 4.16 -4.40
N PHE A 224 12.11 5.31 -5.03
CA PHE A 224 12.97 6.47 -4.83
C PHE A 224 12.18 7.77 -4.94
N ILE A 225 12.54 8.76 -4.15
CA ILE A 225 12.05 10.15 -4.31
C ILE A 225 13.18 11.14 -4.31
N ARG A 226 12.97 12.26 -5.00
CA ARG A 226 13.83 13.45 -4.94
C ARG A 226 12.99 14.70 -4.82
N ILE A 227 13.42 15.61 -3.97
CA ILE A 227 12.81 16.93 -3.82
C ILE A 227 13.57 17.90 -4.70
N LEU A 228 12.84 18.74 -5.40
CA LEU A 228 13.36 19.79 -6.28
C LEU A 228 12.66 21.11 -5.99
N PRO A 229 13.32 22.24 -6.25
CA PRO A 229 12.67 23.54 -6.27
C PRO A 229 11.41 23.55 -7.14
N GLY A 230 10.40 24.32 -6.73
CA GLY A 230 9.10 24.34 -7.39
C GLY A 230 9.11 24.79 -8.85
N SER A 231 10.12 25.57 -9.24
CA SER A 231 10.34 26.02 -10.63
C SER A 231 10.97 24.96 -11.52
N ILE A 232 11.68 23.95 -10.94
CA ILE A 232 12.49 22.99 -11.71
C ILE A 232 11.64 21.82 -12.16
N ARG A 233 11.56 21.63 -13.49
CA ARG A 233 10.92 20.48 -14.18
C ARG A 233 11.71 20.07 -15.42
N ASP A 234 13.01 20.28 -15.44
CA ASP A 234 13.82 20.05 -16.63
C ASP A 234 14.34 18.62 -16.77
N VAL A 235 14.75 18.26 -17.97
CA VAL A 235 15.31 16.94 -18.30
C VAL A 235 16.63 16.69 -17.56
N SER A 236 17.39 17.74 -17.22
CA SER A 236 18.64 17.59 -16.48
C SER A 236 18.40 17.15 -15.04
N ALA A 237 17.35 17.68 -14.39
CA ALA A 237 16.93 17.22 -13.07
C ALA A 237 16.49 15.76 -13.08
N MET A 238 15.80 15.32 -14.15
CA MET A 238 15.42 13.91 -14.35
C MET A 238 16.67 13.03 -14.47
N ALA A 239 17.64 13.37 -15.33
CA ALA A 239 18.88 12.62 -15.49
C ALA A 239 19.63 12.49 -14.16
N ASN A 240 19.83 13.60 -13.44
CA ASN A 240 20.50 13.60 -12.15
C ASN A 240 19.77 12.74 -11.11
N THR A 241 18.44 12.64 -11.19
CA THR A 241 17.65 11.76 -10.28
C THR A 241 17.91 10.29 -10.56
N ILE A 242 18.01 9.91 -11.84
CA ILE A 242 18.33 8.55 -12.28
C ILE A 242 19.75 8.16 -11.82
N ASP A 243 20.71 9.03 -12.04
CA ASP A 243 22.10 8.84 -11.59
C ASP A 243 22.18 8.72 -10.07
N MET A 244 21.46 9.58 -9.34
CA MET A 244 21.39 9.54 -7.88
C MET A 244 20.74 8.24 -7.38
N ALA A 245 19.75 7.72 -8.06
CA ALA A 245 19.09 6.44 -7.72
C ALA A 245 19.92 5.21 -8.12
N GLY A 246 20.90 5.36 -9.01
CA GLY A 246 21.72 4.25 -9.53
C GLY A 246 20.92 3.28 -10.42
N VAL A 247 19.95 3.82 -11.17
CA VAL A 247 19.07 3.04 -12.06
C VAL A 247 19.71 2.88 -13.42
N GLU A 248 19.75 1.64 -13.93
CA GLU A 248 20.34 1.33 -15.24
C GLU A 248 19.33 1.49 -16.40
N LYS A 249 18.05 1.18 -16.14
CA LYS A 249 16.97 1.25 -17.12
C LYS A 249 15.83 2.10 -16.59
N CYS A 250 15.75 3.34 -17.06
CA CYS A 250 14.65 4.23 -16.72
C CYS A 250 13.89 4.63 -17.97
N VAL A 251 12.56 4.56 -17.88
CA VAL A 251 11.66 5.06 -18.90
C VAL A 251 10.88 6.23 -18.33
N ILE A 252 11.05 7.38 -18.91
CA ILE A 252 10.28 8.57 -18.53
C ILE A 252 8.91 8.47 -19.17
N VAL A 253 7.88 8.27 -18.38
CA VAL A 253 6.50 8.30 -18.85
C VAL A 253 5.89 9.65 -18.49
N ALA A 254 5.77 10.51 -19.49
CA ALA A 254 5.29 11.87 -19.31
C ALA A 254 3.83 12.05 -19.69
N ASP A 255 3.25 13.17 -19.31
CA ASP A 255 1.93 13.59 -19.77
C ASP A 255 1.99 14.25 -21.16
N LYS A 256 0.80 14.53 -21.75
CA LYS A 256 0.70 15.19 -23.05
C LYS A 256 1.33 16.60 -23.10
N GLY A 257 1.43 17.25 -21.94
CA GLY A 257 1.98 18.61 -21.82
C GLY A 257 3.52 18.65 -21.85
N PHE A 258 4.15 17.51 -21.58
CA PHE A 258 5.63 17.42 -21.62
C PHE A 258 6.19 17.41 -23.04
N PHE A 259 5.38 17.02 -24.03
CA PHE A 259 5.86 16.93 -25.40
C PHE A 259 6.28 18.31 -25.96
N SER A 260 7.57 18.43 -26.25
CA SER A 260 8.14 19.44 -27.17
C SER A 260 9.34 18.82 -27.89
N ALA A 261 9.61 19.28 -29.10
CA ALA A 261 10.79 18.80 -29.84
C ALA A 261 12.08 19.03 -29.06
N GLU A 262 12.15 20.13 -28.29
CA GLU A 262 13.29 20.46 -27.44
C GLU A 262 13.47 19.44 -26.30
N ASN A 263 12.38 19.08 -25.59
CA ASN A 263 12.43 18.09 -24.52
C ASN A 263 12.84 16.71 -25.05
N VAL A 264 12.26 16.26 -26.16
CA VAL A 264 12.64 15.00 -26.81
C VAL A 264 14.11 14.97 -27.20
N ASN A 265 14.64 16.07 -27.78
CA ASN A 265 16.05 16.17 -28.11
C ASN A 265 16.95 16.16 -26.86
N LYS A 266 16.53 16.79 -25.76
CA LYS A 266 17.26 16.76 -24.49
C LYS A 266 17.28 15.33 -23.90
N LEU A 267 16.16 14.60 -23.94
CA LEU A 267 16.09 13.20 -23.50
C LEU A 267 17.05 12.33 -24.30
N ARG A 268 17.01 12.42 -25.64
CA ARG A 268 17.93 11.69 -26.54
C ARG A 268 19.41 12.00 -26.25
N LYS A 269 19.75 13.28 -26.07
CA LYS A 269 21.13 13.70 -25.74
C LYS A 269 21.61 13.16 -24.38
N LYS A 270 20.70 12.94 -23.45
CA LYS A 270 20.97 12.37 -22.12
C LYS A 270 20.83 10.84 -22.08
N HIS A 271 20.57 10.19 -23.22
CA HIS A 271 20.33 8.75 -23.32
C HIS A 271 19.22 8.24 -22.39
N LEU A 272 18.18 9.06 -22.21
CA LEU A 272 17.02 8.72 -21.39
C LEU A 272 15.90 8.22 -22.28
N SER A 273 15.45 7.00 -22.02
CA SER A 273 14.31 6.41 -22.71
C SER A 273 13.00 7.05 -22.25
N TYR A 274 12.03 7.13 -23.18
CA TYR A 274 10.78 7.83 -22.91
C TYR A 274 9.58 7.17 -23.59
N ILE A 275 8.40 7.41 -23.00
CA ILE A 275 7.09 7.18 -23.57
C ILE A 275 6.25 8.45 -23.34
N ILE A 276 5.91 9.14 -24.41
CA ILE A 276 5.21 10.43 -24.36
C ILE A 276 3.93 10.33 -25.20
N PRO A 277 2.73 10.53 -24.64
CA PRO A 277 1.51 10.55 -25.43
C PRO A 277 1.42 11.80 -26.28
N LEU A 278 1.13 11.62 -27.56
CA LEU A 278 0.94 12.71 -28.51
C LEU A 278 -0.50 13.24 -28.47
N ARG A 279 -0.66 14.51 -28.79
CA ARG A 279 -2.00 15.07 -29.07
C ARG A 279 -2.51 14.47 -30.37
N ARG A 280 -3.82 14.19 -30.45
CA ARG A 280 -4.47 13.56 -31.60
C ARG A 280 -4.34 14.34 -32.93
N ASN A 281 -4.00 15.61 -32.87
CA ASN A 281 -3.74 16.49 -34.01
C ASN A 281 -2.24 16.73 -34.27
N SER A 282 -1.36 15.91 -33.73
CA SER A 282 0.09 16.04 -33.93
C SER A 282 0.48 15.65 -35.35
N SER A 283 1.30 16.49 -35.98
CA SER A 283 1.88 16.22 -37.30
C SER A 283 2.88 15.05 -37.34
N LEU A 284 3.26 14.53 -36.17
CA LEU A 284 4.13 13.36 -36.07
C LEU A 284 3.37 12.03 -36.24
N ILE A 285 2.04 12.05 -36.19
CA ILE A 285 1.23 10.85 -36.31
C ILE A 285 1.22 10.44 -37.76
N PRO A 286 1.76 9.25 -38.13
CA PRO A 286 1.66 8.74 -39.48
C PRO A 286 0.21 8.37 -39.84
N GLU A 287 -0.13 8.38 -41.11
CA GLU A 287 -1.42 7.84 -41.57
C GLU A 287 -1.41 6.34 -41.26
N PRO A 288 -2.38 5.84 -40.48
CA PRO A 288 -2.41 4.42 -40.12
C PRO A 288 -2.86 3.61 -41.34
N ASP A 289 -2.04 2.67 -41.75
CA ASP A 289 -2.39 1.59 -42.69
C ASP A 289 -3.26 0.52 -41.99
N HIS A 290 -3.15 -0.74 -42.33
CA HIS A 290 -3.85 -1.82 -41.63
C HIS A 290 -3.26 -2.10 -40.23
N PHE A 291 -4.13 -2.39 -39.27
CA PHE A 291 -3.64 -2.79 -37.96
C PHE A 291 -2.90 -4.14 -38.04
N MET A 292 -1.82 -4.29 -37.27
CA MET A 292 -0.97 -5.47 -37.30
C MET A 292 -1.42 -6.60 -36.39
N GLY A 293 -2.08 -6.29 -35.29
CA GLY A 293 -2.47 -7.29 -34.32
C GLY A 293 -3.33 -6.74 -33.19
N VAL A 294 -3.67 -7.65 -32.29
CA VAL A 294 -4.53 -7.40 -31.13
C VAL A 294 -3.91 -8.08 -29.91
N PHE A 295 -3.94 -7.41 -28.76
CA PHE A 295 -3.65 -8.03 -27.46
C PHE A 295 -4.75 -7.70 -26.46
N MET A 296 -4.81 -8.46 -25.36
CA MET A 296 -5.77 -8.23 -24.28
C MET A 296 -5.12 -7.40 -23.17
N TYR A 297 -5.80 -6.34 -22.74
CA TYR A 297 -5.42 -5.53 -21.60
C TYR A 297 -6.65 -5.27 -20.72
N ASP A 298 -6.58 -5.67 -19.45
CA ASP A 298 -7.68 -5.54 -18.47
C ASP A 298 -9.04 -6.04 -19.02
N GLY A 299 -9.02 -7.23 -19.63
CA GLY A 299 -10.21 -7.86 -20.23
C GLY A 299 -10.73 -7.21 -21.51
N LYS A 300 -10.06 -6.17 -22.04
CA LYS A 300 -10.44 -5.46 -23.27
C LYS A 300 -9.45 -5.76 -24.39
N PRO A 301 -9.92 -5.93 -25.65
CA PRO A 301 -9.04 -6.04 -26.81
C PRO A 301 -8.46 -4.67 -27.16
N VAL A 302 -7.16 -4.60 -27.42
CA VAL A 302 -6.48 -3.41 -27.93
C VAL A 302 -5.85 -3.74 -29.27
N LYS A 303 -6.20 -3.00 -30.30
CA LYS A 303 -5.55 -3.09 -31.61
C LYS A 303 -4.29 -2.27 -31.61
N TYR A 304 -3.28 -2.69 -32.40
CA TYR A 304 -2.06 -1.91 -32.61
C TYR A 304 -1.63 -1.92 -34.05
N TRP A 305 -0.91 -0.87 -34.45
CA TRP A 305 -0.31 -0.67 -35.75
C TRP A 305 1.21 -0.83 -35.69
N LYS A 306 1.84 -0.95 -36.83
CA LYS A 306 3.31 -0.95 -36.93
C LYS A 306 3.85 0.37 -36.38
N ARG A 307 4.94 0.26 -35.59
CA ARG A 307 5.67 1.44 -35.17
C ARG A 307 6.29 2.14 -36.38
N GLU A 308 6.06 3.41 -36.51
CA GLU A 308 6.60 4.24 -37.58
C GLU A 308 7.07 5.58 -37.01
N ASN A 309 8.26 6.05 -37.39
CA ASN A 309 8.85 7.30 -36.88
C ASN A 309 8.83 7.44 -35.35
N ASP A 310 9.13 6.34 -34.62
CA ASP A 310 9.04 6.26 -33.16
C ASP A 310 7.63 6.42 -32.58
N VAL A 311 6.58 6.37 -33.40
CA VAL A 311 5.19 6.48 -32.97
C VAL A 311 4.53 5.09 -32.94
N TYR A 312 3.95 4.76 -31.81
CA TYR A 312 3.08 3.60 -31.62
C TYR A 312 1.62 4.05 -31.63
N ILE A 313 0.78 3.35 -32.37
CA ILE A 313 -0.65 3.63 -32.48
C ILE A 313 -1.43 2.47 -31.89
N TYR A 314 -2.38 2.78 -31.01
CA TYR A 314 -3.29 1.81 -30.38
C TYR A 314 -4.73 2.27 -30.54
N GLU A 315 -5.68 1.32 -30.55
CA GLU A 315 -7.12 1.59 -30.51
C GLU A 315 -7.78 0.64 -29.50
N ASP A 316 -8.47 1.21 -28.53
CA ASP A 316 -9.40 0.51 -27.64
C ASP A 316 -10.81 0.63 -28.24
N PRO A 317 -11.42 -0.47 -28.76
CA PRO A 317 -12.75 -0.42 -29.37
C PRO A 317 -13.87 -0.07 -28.38
N VAL A 318 -13.68 -0.37 -27.08
CA VAL A 318 -14.65 -0.02 -26.03
C VAL A 318 -14.63 1.48 -25.81
N LEU A 319 -13.42 2.04 -25.59
CA LEU A 319 -13.23 3.48 -25.44
C LEU A 319 -13.70 4.24 -26.70
N LYS A 320 -13.48 3.69 -27.89
CA LYS A 320 -14.00 4.26 -29.16
C LYS A 320 -15.50 4.46 -29.09
N SER A 321 -16.23 3.40 -28.74
CA SER A 321 -17.70 3.44 -28.65
C SER A 321 -18.19 4.42 -27.55
N GLU A 322 -17.48 4.49 -26.44
CA GLU A 322 -17.80 5.43 -25.35
C GLU A 322 -17.58 6.88 -25.78
N GLU A 323 -16.46 7.20 -26.43
CA GLU A 323 -16.16 8.55 -26.93
C GLU A 323 -17.13 8.97 -28.03
N GLU A 324 -17.48 8.06 -28.94
CA GLU A 324 -18.47 8.28 -30.00
C GLU A 324 -19.83 8.62 -29.40
N LYS A 325 -20.30 7.81 -28.46
CA LYS A 325 -21.56 8.05 -27.74
C LYS A 325 -21.59 9.41 -27.03
N ASP A 326 -20.54 9.75 -26.28
CA ASP A 326 -20.45 11.04 -25.59
C ASP A 326 -20.47 12.21 -26.57
N TYR A 327 -19.81 12.06 -27.71
CA TYR A 327 -19.78 13.10 -28.72
C TYR A 327 -21.15 13.30 -29.37
N LEU A 328 -21.90 12.23 -29.69
CA LEU A 328 -23.24 12.27 -30.25
C LEU A 328 -24.23 12.95 -29.29
N ILE A 329 -24.13 12.64 -27.97
CA ILE A 329 -24.93 13.34 -26.95
C ILE A 329 -24.64 14.84 -26.96
N ARG A 330 -23.38 15.25 -27.06
CA ARG A 330 -23.01 16.68 -27.13
C ARG A 330 -23.48 17.38 -28.40
N ILE A 331 -23.64 16.64 -29.51
CA ILE A 331 -24.27 17.19 -30.73
C ILE A 331 -25.76 17.46 -30.47
N GLU A 332 -26.50 16.53 -29.86
CA GLU A 332 -27.91 16.70 -29.50
C GLU A 332 -28.11 17.90 -28.57
N GLU A 333 -27.17 18.09 -27.61
CA GLU A 333 -27.18 19.25 -26.70
C GLU A 333 -26.69 20.56 -27.35
N ASN A 334 -26.43 20.60 -28.64
CA ASN A 334 -25.89 21.77 -29.38
C ASN A 334 -24.55 22.30 -28.85
N LYS A 335 -23.76 21.46 -28.16
CA LYS A 335 -22.42 21.78 -27.65
C LYS A 335 -21.31 21.48 -28.66
N ARG A 336 -21.60 20.67 -29.69
CA ARG A 336 -20.70 20.27 -30.76
C ARG A 336 -21.46 20.21 -32.09
N SER A 337 -20.71 20.29 -33.20
CA SER A 337 -21.30 20.18 -34.55
C SER A 337 -20.98 18.80 -35.18
N ARG A 338 -21.83 18.39 -36.11
CA ARG A 338 -21.60 17.18 -36.90
C ARG A 338 -20.28 17.23 -37.66
N LYS A 339 -19.91 18.38 -38.22
CA LYS A 339 -18.61 18.55 -38.91
C LYS A 339 -17.43 18.24 -37.97
N GLN A 340 -17.50 18.70 -36.68
CA GLN A 340 -16.47 18.36 -35.73
C GLN A 340 -16.44 16.88 -35.34
N PHE A 341 -17.59 16.18 -35.43
CA PHE A 341 -17.66 14.73 -35.24
C PHE A 341 -16.88 14.03 -36.35
N ASP A 342 -17.21 14.33 -37.62
CA ASP A 342 -16.58 13.72 -38.79
C ASP A 342 -15.05 13.92 -38.78
N GLU A 343 -14.57 15.11 -38.36
CA GLU A 343 -13.14 15.42 -38.21
C GLU A 343 -12.44 14.62 -37.09
N ASN A 344 -13.17 14.27 -36.02
CA ASN A 344 -12.59 13.62 -34.84
C ASN A 344 -12.84 12.10 -34.82
N GLU A 345 -13.78 11.57 -35.57
CA GLU A 345 -14.18 10.16 -35.54
C GLU A 345 -12.99 9.22 -35.74
N ILE A 346 -12.06 9.58 -36.64
CA ILE A 346 -10.85 8.79 -36.92
C ILE A 346 -9.96 8.60 -35.70
N ASN A 347 -10.08 9.48 -34.70
CA ASN A 347 -9.26 9.50 -33.48
C ASN A 347 -9.94 8.87 -32.27
N PHE A 348 -11.23 8.50 -32.36
CA PHE A 348 -11.94 7.90 -31.24
C PHE A 348 -11.32 6.57 -30.82
N GLY A 349 -11.15 6.38 -29.51
CA GLY A 349 -10.50 5.21 -28.92
C GLY A 349 -9.00 5.10 -29.18
N LYS A 350 -8.39 6.03 -29.95
CA LYS A 350 -6.97 5.96 -30.29
C LYS A 350 -6.06 6.62 -29.29
N LEU A 351 -4.93 5.97 -29.03
CA LEU A 351 -3.80 6.44 -28.24
C LEU A 351 -2.55 6.42 -29.13
N TYR A 352 -1.84 7.54 -29.16
CA TYR A 352 -0.61 7.72 -29.91
C TYR A 352 0.54 7.94 -28.91
N LEU A 353 1.56 7.09 -28.95
CA LEU A 353 2.72 7.15 -28.06
C LEU A 353 3.99 7.35 -28.86
N LEU A 354 4.72 8.42 -28.57
CA LEU A 354 6.08 8.62 -29.05
C LEU A 354 7.04 7.95 -28.08
N SER A 355 7.89 7.04 -28.56
CA SER A 355 8.86 6.33 -27.72
C SER A 355 10.09 5.91 -28.52
N ASP A 356 11.27 6.07 -27.90
CA ASP A 356 12.54 5.53 -28.41
C ASP A 356 12.75 4.05 -28.10
N LEU A 357 11.90 3.45 -27.26
CA LEU A 357 11.96 2.03 -26.93
C LEU A 357 11.73 1.18 -28.17
N ASN A 358 12.66 0.24 -28.42
CA ASN A 358 12.49 -0.76 -29.46
C ASN A 358 11.94 -2.07 -28.86
N GLU A 359 10.72 -1.97 -28.33
CA GLU A 359 10.01 -3.06 -27.67
C GLU A 359 8.75 -3.43 -28.46
N GLU A 360 8.20 -4.61 -28.17
CA GLU A 360 6.91 -5.03 -28.72
C GLU A 360 5.81 -4.03 -28.33
N PRO A 361 4.88 -3.72 -29.24
CA PRO A 361 3.82 -2.72 -29.01
C PRO A 361 3.02 -2.97 -27.73
N GLU A 362 2.68 -4.23 -27.43
CA GLU A 362 2.00 -4.58 -26.18
C GLU A 362 2.79 -4.15 -24.95
N ARG A 363 4.13 -4.34 -24.95
CA ARG A 363 4.96 -3.98 -23.81
C ARG A 363 5.01 -2.48 -23.60
N VAL A 364 5.15 -1.70 -24.68
CA VAL A 364 5.13 -0.22 -24.60
C VAL A 364 3.79 0.29 -24.07
N TYR A 365 2.68 -0.30 -24.53
CA TYR A 365 1.35 0.03 -24.03
C TYR A 365 1.21 -0.26 -22.52
N ARG A 366 1.65 -1.44 -22.08
CA ARG A 366 1.61 -1.83 -20.66
C ARG A 366 2.47 -0.93 -19.79
N LEU A 367 3.67 -0.57 -20.23
CA LEU A 367 4.55 0.40 -19.52
C LEU A 367 3.87 1.77 -19.41
N TYR A 368 3.25 2.26 -20.50
CA TYR A 368 2.51 3.51 -20.43
C TYR A 368 1.34 3.46 -19.46
N LYS A 369 0.58 2.38 -19.47
CA LYS A 369 -0.56 2.18 -18.57
C LYS A 369 -0.16 2.09 -17.09
N GLN A 370 1.03 1.61 -16.80
CA GLN A 370 1.55 1.61 -15.44
C GLN A 370 1.76 3.02 -14.85
N ARG A 371 1.70 4.08 -15.66
CA ARG A 371 1.64 5.46 -15.16
C ARG A 371 0.47 5.66 -14.20
N GLU A 372 -0.64 4.99 -14.40
CA GLU A 372 -1.80 5.02 -13.50
C GLU A 372 -1.42 4.62 -12.05
N TYR A 373 -0.49 3.66 -11.89
CA TYR A 373 0.02 3.29 -10.55
C TYR A 373 0.92 4.36 -9.94
N VAL A 374 1.68 5.10 -10.75
CA VAL A 374 2.49 6.23 -10.26
C VAL A 374 1.58 7.38 -9.82
N GLU A 375 0.53 7.68 -10.59
CA GLU A 375 -0.49 8.65 -10.20
C GLU A 375 -1.22 8.23 -8.91
N TYR A 376 -1.56 6.94 -8.80
CA TYR A 376 -2.13 6.38 -7.58
C TYR A 376 -1.16 6.47 -6.40
N ALA A 377 0.14 6.21 -6.61
CA ALA A 377 1.16 6.36 -5.58
C ALA A 377 1.24 7.81 -5.06
N PHE A 378 1.17 8.80 -5.93
CA PHE A 378 1.09 10.20 -5.52
C PHE A 378 -0.20 10.53 -4.78
N ASN A 379 -1.33 9.93 -5.19
CA ASN A 379 -2.60 10.12 -4.50
C ASN A 379 -2.53 9.56 -3.06
N VAL A 380 -2.06 8.33 -2.88
CA VAL A 380 -1.83 7.72 -1.55
C VAL A 380 -0.86 8.57 -0.73
N TYR A 381 0.26 8.99 -1.33
CA TYR A 381 1.27 9.81 -0.67
C TYR A 381 0.69 11.10 -0.11
N LYS A 382 -0.11 11.81 -0.92
CA LYS A 382 -0.72 13.10 -0.55
C LYS A 382 -1.89 12.94 0.42
N ASN A 383 -2.82 12.05 0.12
CA ASN A 383 -4.13 12.00 0.76
C ASN A 383 -4.18 10.95 1.88
N ASP A 384 -3.74 9.71 1.62
CA ASP A 384 -3.82 8.64 2.63
C ASP A 384 -2.72 8.78 3.69
N LEU A 385 -1.52 9.22 3.29
CA LEU A 385 -0.42 9.49 4.20
C LEU A 385 -0.34 10.98 4.64
N GLU A 386 -1.26 11.82 4.17
CA GLU A 386 -1.32 13.26 4.48
C GLU A 386 0.04 13.98 4.34
N ALA A 387 0.79 13.64 3.29
CA ALA A 387 2.10 14.22 3.03
C ALA A 387 2.04 15.44 2.09
N ASP A 388 0.84 15.91 1.75
CA ASP A 388 0.59 17.06 0.87
C ASP A 388 0.91 18.42 1.50
N ARG A 389 1.07 18.45 2.83
CA ARG A 389 1.36 19.67 3.60
C ARG A 389 2.50 19.43 4.56
N SER A 390 3.43 20.38 4.59
CA SER A 390 4.57 20.35 5.48
C SER A 390 4.60 21.63 6.33
N TYR A 391 4.69 21.45 7.65
CA TYR A 391 4.94 22.53 8.62
C TYR A 391 6.38 22.45 9.15
N LEU A 392 7.30 21.93 8.34
CA LEU A 392 8.68 21.68 8.72
C LEU A 392 9.49 22.97 8.62
N ARG A 393 10.60 23.02 9.35
CA ARG A 393 11.34 24.25 9.61
C ARG A 393 12.51 24.48 8.67
N ASP A 394 12.99 23.42 8.00
CA ASP A 394 14.16 23.49 7.12
C ASP A 394 14.12 22.38 6.05
N ASP A 395 15.01 22.49 5.07
CA ASP A 395 15.12 21.60 3.93
C ASP A 395 15.51 20.17 4.32
N HIS A 396 16.38 20.01 5.31
CA HIS A 396 16.83 18.69 5.78
C HIS A 396 15.69 17.91 6.44
N MET A 397 14.94 18.55 7.33
CA MET A 397 13.75 17.91 7.94
C MET A 397 12.68 17.59 6.91
N LEU A 398 12.53 18.46 5.89
CA LEU A 398 11.61 18.19 4.78
C LEU A 398 12.02 16.94 4.03
N PHE A 399 13.29 16.83 3.64
CA PHE A 399 13.81 15.64 2.95
C PHE A 399 13.60 14.37 3.79
N THR A 400 13.96 14.40 5.06
CA THR A 400 13.78 13.26 5.96
C THR A 400 12.32 12.86 6.11
N TYR A 401 11.42 13.84 6.25
CA TYR A 401 9.98 13.59 6.32
C TYR A 401 9.46 12.93 5.05
N MET A 402 9.88 13.42 3.88
CA MET A 402 9.50 12.86 2.58
C MET A 402 10.04 11.44 2.42
N PHE A 403 11.28 11.18 2.84
CA PHE A 403 11.87 9.84 2.86
C PHE A 403 11.08 8.87 3.75
N LEU A 404 10.70 9.26 4.97
CA LEU A 404 9.91 8.41 5.84
C LEU A 404 8.51 8.12 5.28
N ASN A 405 7.90 9.09 4.61
CA ASN A 405 6.63 8.87 3.91
C ASN A 405 6.80 7.97 2.69
N LEU A 406 7.95 7.99 1.98
CA LEU A 406 8.23 7.00 0.94
C LEU A 406 8.28 5.59 1.51
N LEU A 407 8.94 5.38 2.67
CA LEU A 407 8.96 4.06 3.32
C LEU A 407 7.55 3.62 3.74
N SER A 408 6.73 4.56 4.19
CA SER A 408 5.32 4.28 4.51
C SER A 408 4.53 3.90 3.25
N LEU A 409 4.73 4.61 2.15
CA LEU A 409 4.16 4.31 0.85
C LEU A 409 4.63 2.94 0.33
N TYR A 410 5.90 2.61 0.53
CA TYR A 410 6.45 1.31 0.18
C TYR A 410 5.70 0.17 0.91
N LEU A 411 5.48 0.27 2.23
CA LEU A 411 4.69 -0.72 2.96
C LEU A 411 3.23 -0.75 2.50
N HIS A 412 2.64 0.39 2.18
CA HIS A 412 1.29 0.47 1.64
C HIS A 412 1.15 -0.34 0.34
N PHE A 413 2.10 -0.16 -0.59
CA PHE A 413 2.12 -0.89 -1.85
C PHE A 413 2.43 -2.38 -1.68
N GLN A 414 3.22 -2.77 -0.68
CA GLN A 414 3.40 -4.19 -0.34
C GLN A 414 2.07 -4.85 0.05
N ILE A 415 1.22 -4.15 0.82
CA ILE A 415 -0.12 -4.65 1.15
C ILE A 415 -1.00 -4.66 -0.11
N LEU A 416 -0.99 -3.57 -0.88
CA LEU A 416 -1.78 -3.45 -2.11
C LEU A 416 -1.52 -4.59 -3.09
N ASN A 417 -0.26 -5.01 -3.23
CA ASN A 417 0.14 -6.08 -4.14
C ASN A 417 -0.27 -7.50 -3.70
N ILE A 418 -0.62 -7.70 -2.42
CA ILE A 418 -1.05 -9.01 -1.90
C ILE A 418 -2.56 -9.12 -1.67
N ILE A 419 -3.29 -8.01 -1.74
CA ILE A 419 -4.77 -8.00 -1.64
C ILE A 419 -5.41 -8.14 -3.03
N ASP A 420 -6.62 -8.72 -3.07
CA ASP A 420 -7.33 -9.07 -4.31
C ASP A 420 -8.22 -7.95 -4.90
N GLY A 421 -8.02 -6.72 -4.48
CA GLY A 421 -8.83 -5.58 -4.93
C GLY A 421 -10.25 -5.51 -4.31
N LYS A 422 -10.66 -6.53 -3.53
CA LYS A 422 -11.94 -6.52 -2.81
C LYS A 422 -11.98 -5.51 -1.66
N TYR A 423 -10.83 -5.26 -1.04
CA TYR A 423 -10.67 -4.34 0.07
C TYR A 423 -9.59 -3.32 -0.26
N SER A 424 -9.75 -2.10 0.21
CA SER A 424 -8.66 -1.13 0.25
C SER A 424 -7.63 -1.52 1.33
N VAL A 425 -6.42 -1.00 1.24
CA VAL A 425 -5.39 -1.18 2.29
C VAL A 425 -5.92 -0.71 3.65
N ARG A 426 -6.63 0.42 3.66
CA ARG A 426 -7.26 0.97 4.87
C ARG A 426 -8.29 0.02 5.48
N ASP A 427 -9.15 -0.61 4.64
CA ASP A 427 -10.13 -1.59 5.12
C ASP A 427 -9.45 -2.81 5.74
N VAL A 428 -8.38 -3.33 5.10
CA VAL A 428 -7.60 -4.46 5.62
C VAL A 428 -7.03 -4.12 6.99
N LEU A 429 -6.37 -2.97 7.15
CA LEU A 429 -5.80 -2.55 8.42
C LEU A 429 -6.88 -2.33 9.49
N LEU A 430 -8.03 -1.77 9.12
CA LEU A 430 -9.15 -1.57 10.04
C LEU A 430 -9.80 -2.89 10.48
N ILE A 431 -9.98 -3.85 9.58
CA ILE A 431 -10.50 -5.18 9.92
C ILE A 431 -9.53 -5.92 10.84
N LEU A 432 -8.24 -5.85 10.58
CA LEU A 432 -7.21 -6.50 11.39
C LEU A 432 -6.99 -5.82 12.75
N SER A 433 -7.24 -4.52 12.90
CA SER A 433 -7.15 -3.80 14.17
C SER A 433 -8.13 -4.32 15.23
N ARG A 434 -9.14 -5.11 14.82
CA ARG A 434 -10.07 -5.78 15.72
C ARG A 434 -9.45 -6.95 16.48
N ILE A 435 -8.32 -7.48 16.01
CA ILE A 435 -7.51 -8.45 16.76
C ILE A 435 -6.73 -7.65 17.79
N LYS A 436 -7.00 -7.86 19.07
CA LYS A 436 -6.41 -7.14 20.18
C LYS A 436 -5.49 -8.05 20.99
N MET A 437 -4.51 -7.44 21.63
CA MET A 437 -3.75 -8.06 22.71
C MET A 437 -4.16 -7.40 24.03
N TYR A 438 -4.69 -8.19 24.96
CA TYR A 438 -5.06 -7.74 26.31
C TYR A 438 -3.93 -7.98 27.28
N ARG A 439 -3.53 -6.94 28.00
CA ARG A 439 -2.58 -7.04 29.11
C ARG A 439 -3.32 -7.29 30.41
N MET A 440 -3.00 -8.40 31.04
CA MET A 440 -3.44 -8.77 32.39
C MET A 440 -2.30 -8.48 33.39
N GLU A 441 -2.54 -8.76 34.68
CA GLU A 441 -1.49 -8.54 35.72
C GLU A 441 -0.20 -9.35 35.48
N LYS A 442 -0.33 -10.59 35.00
CA LYS A 442 0.80 -11.54 34.88
C LYS A 442 0.90 -12.18 33.48
N SER A 443 0.07 -11.79 32.54
CA SER A 443 0.03 -12.41 31.20
C SER A 443 -0.51 -11.44 30.17
N GLU A 444 -0.26 -11.77 28.89
CA GLU A 444 -0.91 -11.12 27.76
C GLU A 444 -1.75 -12.17 27.02
N ILE A 445 -2.94 -11.81 26.59
CA ILE A 445 -3.91 -12.72 25.99
C ILE A 445 -4.45 -12.07 24.73
N MET A 446 -4.36 -12.80 23.60
CA MET A 446 -4.98 -12.35 22.34
C MET A 446 -6.51 -12.44 22.45
N SER A 447 -7.19 -11.44 21.90
CA SER A 447 -8.65 -11.44 21.79
C SER A 447 -9.16 -12.61 20.95
N GLU A 448 -10.45 -12.88 21.03
CA GLU A 448 -11.12 -13.68 20.02
C GLU A 448 -10.93 -13.02 18.65
N ILE A 449 -10.62 -13.85 17.62
CA ILE A 449 -10.40 -13.37 16.25
C ILE A 449 -11.73 -13.34 15.51
N PRO A 450 -12.26 -12.16 15.15
CA PRO A 450 -13.51 -12.05 14.40
C PRO A 450 -13.43 -12.77 13.05
N LYS A 451 -14.57 -13.27 12.54
CA LYS A 451 -14.62 -14.07 11.30
C LYS A 451 -13.91 -13.38 10.13
N LYS A 452 -14.23 -12.12 9.82
CA LYS A 452 -13.58 -11.38 8.72
C LYS A 452 -12.09 -11.21 8.92
N SER A 453 -11.64 -10.97 10.16
CA SER A 453 -10.21 -10.84 10.47
C SER A 453 -9.48 -12.18 10.28
N ARG A 454 -10.12 -13.30 10.63
CA ARG A 454 -9.58 -14.65 10.42
C ARG A 454 -9.41 -14.97 8.94
N GLU A 455 -10.43 -14.67 8.12
CA GLU A 455 -10.35 -14.84 6.66
C GLU A 455 -9.17 -14.06 6.06
N LEU A 456 -8.91 -12.83 6.53
CA LEU A 456 -7.75 -12.06 6.09
C LEU A 456 -6.42 -12.60 6.63
N VAL A 457 -6.37 -13.06 7.89
CA VAL A 457 -5.16 -13.67 8.47
C VAL A 457 -4.74 -14.90 7.67
N GLU A 458 -5.69 -15.77 7.35
CA GLU A 458 -5.45 -16.97 6.55
C GLU A 458 -5.03 -16.61 5.11
N LYS A 459 -5.76 -15.70 4.45
CA LYS A 459 -5.50 -15.31 3.08
C LYS A 459 -4.16 -14.60 2.88
N LEU A 460 -3.78 -13.74 3.81
CA LEU A 460 -2.53 -12.96 3.76
C LEU A 460 -1.38 -13.66 4.50
N GLU A 461 -1.60 -14.90 4.97
CA GLU A 461 -0.60 -15.72 5.68
C GLU A 461 0.06 -14.96 6.85
N ILE A 462 -0.76 -14.24 7.66
CA ILE A 462 -0.23 -13.43 8.76
C ILE A 462 0.17 -14.32 9.93
N ASP A 463 1.45 -14.31 10.30
CA ASP A 463 1.94 -14.97 11.53
C ASP A 463 1.60 -14.11 12.75
N LEU A 464 0.50 -14.48 13.43
CA LEU A 464 0.08 -13.79 14.65
C LEU A 464 0.97 -14.10 15.87
N ASP A 465 1.80 -15.14 15.83
CA ASP A 465 2.68 -15.49 16.94
C ASP A 465 4.05 -14.81 16.84
N MET A 466 4.35 -14.18 15.71
CA MET A 466 5.64 -13.55 15.43
C MET A 466 6.03 -12.48 16.46
N LEU A 467 5.09 -11.62 16.84
CA LEU A 467 5.35 -10.51 17.78
C LEU A 467 5.40 -10.98 19.25
N CYS A 468 4.79 -12.11 19.58
CA CYS A 468 4.81 -12.67 20.94
C CYS A 468 6.17 -13.32 21.30
N LYS A 469 7.05 -13.53 20.30
CA LYS A 469 8.37 -14.12 20.47
C LYS A 469 9.49 -13.06 20.63
N LYS A 470 9.14 -11.79 20.52
CA LYS A 470 10.03 -10.63 20.67
C LYS A 470 9.88 -10.00 22.05
#